data_054f1422cb17f38411e238500e2c8c91
#
_entry.id   054f1422cb17f38411e238500e2c8c91
#
_cell.length_a   1.000
_cell.length_b   1.000
_cell.length_c   1.000
_cell.angle_alpha   90.00
_cell.angle_beta   90.00
_cell.angle_gamma   90.00
#
_symmetry.space_group_name_H-M   'P 1'
#
loop_
_entity.id
_entity.type
_entity.pdbx_description
1 polymer ?
#
loop_
_entity_poly.entity_id
_entity_poly.type
_entity_poly.pdbx_seq_one_letter_code
_entity_poly.pdbx_strand_id
1 'polypeptide(L)'
;MSTTTSSSAPASAPPKAAPPAKPLTSIIFVIIAAIAATVILKIPSIGTPWNQGYDPTGHWFLSTLIASLPVLVLLGSLAFGHAKAHYAALMGLATALIVAIFAFHMPVRLAAVTAVFGAGYGLLPIGWIVLNVIFMYQLTVETGRFTVLQHSMTGITQDRRLQLLLIAFCFGAFFEGASGFGTPVAVTAAILIGLGFRPLQASGLSLIANTAPVAFGALGTPIIALAKVTGYSETLLGAMTGRILGPFCILVPFWLIVAFAGWQGMLEIWPAILVAGVTFAIPEVIISNVHGPWLANIGASVISMICLVAFLFVWHPKKIWTFEDEEAKTGHRADHGYSRAEVTRAWVPWIILSVIVFVWGTQTFKTMANTPEKAFTSMAHWSTPPSKITNPQFPVTGLHNLVQRVPPVVPKPTKEPAVFGVNWVSATGSGILLAAIISGLIMGLSIPKIFAVYGRTIMKVRFSLLTIAAMMAIGFMTRYAGLDATMGLAFARTGHFYPFFGTLLGWLGVALTGSDTSSNVLFGSLQKITAQQVNLSPSLMASANSAGGVMGKMIDAQSIVVASTATNWYGHEGDILRYVFWHSIALAILVGIFVFLMAYVAPFTSLVVH
;
A
#
# COMPACT_ATOMS: atom_id res chain seq x y z
N MET A 1 53.13 -37.99 14.38
CA MET A 1 52.44 -37.42 15.51
C MET A 1 52.51 -35.91 15.43
N SER A 2 51.43 -35.27 14.95
CA SER A 2 51.15 -33.85 15.19
C SER A 2 49.64 -33.68 15.04
N THR A 3 49.00 -33.52 16.18
CA THR A 3 47.56 -33.31 16.36
C THR A 3 47.24 -31.85 16.06
N THR A 4 46.50 -31.58 15.01
CA THR A 4 45.90 -30.27 14.77
C THR A 4 44.52 -30.21 15.40
N THR A 5 44.39 -29.47 16.48
CA THR A 5 43.14 -29.11 17.15
C THR A 5 42.40 -28.06 16.29
N SER A 6 41.21 -28.41 15.79
CA SER A 6 40.30 -27.48 15.17
C SER A 6 39.62 -26.62 16.23
N SER A 7 39.91 -25.31 16.19
CA SER A 7 39.23 -24.29 16.97
C SER A 7 37.88 -23.99 16.33
N SER A 8 36.79 -24.38 17.00
CA SER A 8 35.44 -23.92 16.66
C SER A 8 35.24 -22.48 17.13
N ALA A 9 34.99 -21.55 16.19
CA ALA A 9 34.64 -20.18 16.53
C ALA A 9 33.28 -20.14 17.24
N PRO A 10 33.09 -19.30 18.28
CA PRO A 10 31.83 -19.21 19.01
C PRO A 10 30.76 -18.47 18.14
N ALA A 11 29.55 -19.00 18.17
CA ALA A 11 28.38 -18.38 17.53
C ALA A 11 28.18 -16.94 18.03
N SER A 12 28.03 -15.99 17.11
CA SER A 12 27.80 -14.60 17.43
C SER A 12 26.49 -14.43 18.20
N ALA A 13 26.55 -13.72 19.32
CA ALA A 13 25.40 -13.40 20.16
C ALA A 13 24.38 -12.55 19.37
N PRO A 14 23.06 -12.70 19.63
CA PRO A 14 22.05 -11.91 18.96
C PRO A 14 22.22 -10.41 19.27
N PRO A 15 21.89 -9.51 18.31
CA PRO A 15 22.08 -8.08 18.49
C PRO A 15 21.26 -7.57 19.67
N LYS A 16 21.91 -6.81 20.56
CA LYS A 16 21.27 -6.17 21.72
C LYS A 16 20.10 -5.32 21.28
N ALA A 17 18.93 -5.54 21.88
CA ALA A 17 17.75 -4.73 21.69
C ALA A 17 18.06 -3.24 21.96
N ALA A 18 17.65 -2.36 21.06
CA ALA A 18 17.80 -0.92 21.23
C ALA A 18 17.10 -0.46 22.52
N PRO A 19 17.68 0.49 23.27
CA PRO A 19 17.11 0.96 24.52
C PRO A 19 15.72 1.57 24.28
N PRO A 20 14.75 1.40 25.22
CA PRO A 20 13.41 1.95 25.07
C PRO A 20 13.46 3.48 24.99
N ALA A 21 12.85 4.06 23.97
CA ALA A 21 12.74 5.51 23.81
C ALA A 21 12.03 6.10 25.03
N LYS A 22 12.63 7.16 25.60
CA LYS A 22 12.13 7.82 26.81
C LYS A 22 10.68 8.31 26.56
N PRO A 23 9.73 8.08 27.48
CA PRO A 23 8.33 8.52 27.35
C PRO A 23 8.18 10.04 27.20
N LEU A 24 9.20 10.81 27.56
CA LEU A 24 9.24 12.27 27.49
C LEU A 24 9.04 12.84 26.07
N THR A 25 9.54 12.17 25.03
CA THR A 25 9.39 12.64 23.63
C THR A 25 7.96 12.55 23.12
N SER A 26 7.19 11.54 23.56
CA SER A 26 5.77 11.40 23.17
C SER A 26 4.89 12.45 23.84
N ILE A 27 5.18 12.79 25.11
CA ILE A 27 4.46 13.84 25.86
C ILE A 27 4.73 15.22 25.25
N ILE A 28 5.97 15.52 24.88
CA ILE A 28 6.34 16.78 24.22
C ILE A 28 5.58 16.92 22.88
N PHE A 29 5.44 15.85 22.11
CA PHE A 29 4.70 15.89 20.84
C PHE A 29 3.21 16.21 21.04
N VAL A 30 2.56 15.62 22.04
CA VAL A 30 1.16 15.91 22.39
C VAL A 30 0.98 17.36 22.86
N ILE A 31 1.92 17.86 23.67
CA ILE A 31 1.90 19.26 24.14
C ILE A 31 2.08 20.23 22.97
N ILE A 32 3.02 19.98 22.07
CA ILE A 32 3.23 20.82 20.88
C ILE A 32 1.99 20.82 19.98
N ALA A 33 1.37 19.65 19.77
CA ALA A 33 0.13 19.55 18.99
C ALA A 33 -1.03 20.30 19.65
N ALA A 34 -1.17 20.23 20.98
CA ALA A 34 -2.20 20.95 21.73
C ALA A 34 -1.98 22.48 21.70
N ILE A 35 -0.72 22.93 21.84
CA ILE A 35 -0.36 24.35 21.72
C ILE A 35 -0.63 24.85 20.30
N ALA A 36 -0.22 24.09 19.26
CA ALA A 36 -0.47 24.45 17.88
C ALA A 36 -1.97 24.54 17.59
N ALA A 37 -2.77 23.57 18.05
CA ALA A 37 -4.23 23.60 17.92
C ALA A 37 -4.84 24.83 18.61
N THR A 38 -4.38 25.19 19.82
CA THR A 38 -4.87 26.34 20.58
C THR A 38 -4.50 27.65 19.88
N VAL A 39 -3.30 27.77 19.30
CA VAL A 39 -2.86 28.95 18.54
C VAL A 39 -3.68 29.08 17.25
N ILE A 40 -3.90 27.98 16.52
CA ILE A 40 -4.71 27.97 15.29
C ILE A 40 -6.15 28.42 15.55
N LEU A 41 -6.75 27.98 16.67
CA LEU A 41 -8.11 28.36 17.04
C LEU A 41 -8.25 29.86 17.38
N LYS A 42 -7.17 30.54 17.79
CA LYS A 42 -7.16 31.97 18.08
C LYS A 42 -7.01 32.86 16.85
N ILE A 43 -6.59 32.30 15.68
CA ILE A 43 -6.49 33.06 14.42
C ILE A 43 -7.93 33.36 13.93
N PRO A 44 -8.26 34.62 13.55
CA PRO A 44 -9.61 34.97 13.07
C PRO A 44 -10.05 34.11 11.88
N SER A 45 -11.31 33.67 11.87
CA SER A 45 -11.90 32.99 10.72
C SER A 45 -12.25 34.00 9.63
N ILE A 46 -12.09 33.59 8.36
CA ILE A 46 -12.57 34.39 7.25
C ILE A 46 -14.12 34.24 7.18
N GLY A 47 -14.81 35.38 7.00
CA GLY A 47 -16.28 35.38 6.88
C GLY A 47 -16.78 34.99 5.49
N THR A 48 -15.94 35.09 4.45
CA THR A 48 -16.28 34.79 3.04
C THR A 48 -15.40 33.66 2.51
N PRO A 49 -15.93 32.82 1.56
CA PRO A 49 -15.11 31.78 0.94
C PRO A 49 -13.91 32.37 0.21
N TRP A 50 -12.75 31.74 0.39
CA TRP A 50 -11.52 32.04 -0.36
C TRP A 50 -11.51 31.27 -1.69
N ASN A 51 -11.27 31.99 -2.80
CA ASN A 51 -11.19 31.41 -4.12
C ASN A 51 -9.78 30.89 -4.41
N GLN A 52 -9.67 29.69 -4.93
CA GLN A 52 -8.39 29.15 -5.39
C GLN A 52 -7.88 29.93 -6.60
N GLY A 53 -6.58 30.27 -6.60
CA GLY A 53 -5.88 30.78 -7.77
C GLY A 53 -5.02 29.66 -8.39
N TYR A 54 -4.97 29.55 -9.73
CA TYR A 54 -4.22 28.50 -10.40
C TYR A 54 -3.02 28.98 -11.18
N ASP A 55 -2.83 30.31 -11.28
CA ASP A 55 -1.65 30.94 -11.89
C ASP A 55 -1.25 32.18 -11.09
N PRO A 56 -0.72 31.99 -9.86
CA PRO A 56 -0.40 33.10 -8.95
C PRO A 56 0.72 34.02 -9.47
N THR A 57 1.54 33.56 -10.43
CA THR A 57 2.64 34.36 -10.99
C THR A 57 2.32 35.03 -12.33
N GLY A 58 1.17 34.71 -12.94
CA GLY A 58 0.84 35.12 -14.31
C GLY A 58 1.61 34.35 -15.39
N HIS A 59 2.45 33.38 -15.00
CA HIS A 59 3.22 32.51 -15.89
C HIS A 59 2.99 31.06 -15.53
N TRP A 60 2.19 30.35 -16.31
CA TRP A 60 1.77 28.98 -16.03
C TRP A 60 2.92 28.04 -15.66
N PHE A 61 4.09 28.15 -16.33
CA PHE A 61 5.25 27.29 -16.06
C PHE A 61 5.86 27.58 -14.68
N LEU A 62 6.03 28.84 -14.33
CA LEU A 62 6.58 29.25 -13.03
C LEU A 62 5.60 28.89 -11.90
N SER A 63 4.31 29.13 -12.10
CA SER A 63 3.27 28.72 -11.16
C SER A 63 3.25 27.21 -10.93
N THR A 64 3.43 26.41 -12.01
CA THR A 64 3.54 24.96 -11.92
C THR A 64 4.80 24.51 -11.16
N LEU A 65 5.95 25.16 -11.42
CA LEU A 65 7.19 24.86 -10.72
C LEU A 65 7.04 25.14 -9.21
N ILE A 66 6.45 26.27 -8.85
CA ILE A 66 6.19 26.63 -7.44
C ILE A 66 5.19 25.64 -6.82
N ALA A 67 4.11 25.29 -7.52
CA ALA A 67 3.13 24.31 -7.05
C ALA A 67 3.74 22.92 -6.83
N SER A 68 4.76 22.55 -7.60
CA SER A 68 5.46 21.27 -7.48
C SER A 68 6.49 21.21 -6.34
N LEU A 69 6.91 22.35 -5.76
CA LEU A 69 7.95 22.41 -4.72
C LEU A 69 7.70 21.47 -3.54
N PRO A 70 6.50 21.34 -2.98
CA PRO A 70 6.25 20.39 -1.88
C PRO A 70 6.60 18.96 -2.25
N VAL A 71 6.23 18.55 -3.47
CA VAL A 71 6.51 17.22 -4.01
C VAL A 71 8.00 17.07 -4.30
N LEU A 72 8.63 18.05 -4.94
CA LEU A 72 10.07 18.06 -5.25
C LEU A 72 10.92 18.00 -3.99
N VAL A 73 10.58 18.77 -2.94
CA VAL A 73 11.29 18.74 -1.65
C VAL A 73 11.13 17.38 -0.97
N LEU A 74 9.93 16.84 -0.94
CA LEU A 74 9.68 15.51 -0.38
C LEU A 74 10.48 14.45 -1.12
N LEU A 75 10.32 14.36 -2.45
CA LEU A 75 10.97 13.34 -3.27
C LEU A 75 12.49 13.54 -3.33
N GLY A 76 12.94 14.78 -3.46
CA GLY A 76 14.36 15.13 -3.48
C GLY A 76 15.06 14.80 -2.17
N SER A 77 14.41 15.06 -1.02
CA SER A 77 14.97 14.70 0.28
C SER A 77 15.04 13.18 0.51
N LEU A 78 14.11 12.40 -0.05
CA LEU A 78 14.17 10.94 -0.03
C LEU A 78 15.27 10.40 -0.95
N ALA A 79 15.28 10.86 -2.21
CA ALA A 79 16.15 10.32 -3.26
C ALA A 79 17.62 10.74 -3.10
N PHE A 80 17.87 12.02 -2.85
CA PHE A 80 19.22 12.61 -2.82
C PHE A 80 19.71 12.93 -1.41
N GLY A 81 18.78 13.33 -0.52
CA GLY A 81 19.09 13.65 0.87
C GLY A 81 19.17 12.44 1.80
N HIS A 82 18.81 11.25 1.33
CA HIS A 82 18.73 10.02 2.15
C HIS A 82 17.95 10.22 3.46
N ALA A 83 17.01 11.17 3.49
CA ALA A 83 16.24 11.48 4.68
C ALA A 83 15.29 10.33 5.02
N LYS A 84 15.08 10.08 6.32
CA LYS A 84 14.05 9.12 6.75
C LYS A 84 12.67 9.63 6.31
N ALA A 85 11.77 8.72 5.92
CA ALA A 85 10.46 9.03 5.33
C ALA A 85 9.63 10.06 6.14
N HIS A 86 9.64 9.98 7.48
CA HIS A 86 8.91 10.94 8.33
C HIS A 86 9.51 12.36 8.30
N TYR A 87 10.84 12.51 8.18
CA TYR A 87 11.46 13.84 8.02
C TYR A 87 11.18 14.42 6.64
N ALA A 88 11.28 13.59 5.58
CA ALA A 88 10.96 14.01 4.23
C ALA A 88 9.48 14.47 4.12
N ALA A 89 8.56 13.73 4.71
CA ALA A 89 7.14 14.08 4.75
C ALA A 89 6.88 15.38 5.51
N LEU A 90 7.56 15.61 6.64
CA LEU A 90 7.46 16.87 7.38
C LEU A 90 8.05 18.06 6.63
N MET A 91 9.18 17.90 5.92
CA MET A 91 9.76 18.93 5.05
C MET A 91 8.84 19.25 3.88
N GLY A 92 8.27 18.23 3.24
CA GLY A 92 7.26 18.42 2.19
C GLY A 92 6.02 19.16 2.68
N LEU A 93 5.52 18.82 3.88
CA LEU A 93 4.39 19.51 4.50
C LEU A 93 4.70 20.97 4.83
N ALA A 94 5.87 21.25 5.41
CA ALA A 94 6.31 22.61 5.69
C ALA A 94 6.41 23.44 4.38
N THR A 95 6.97 22.85 3.32
CA THR A 95 7.01 23.48 2.00
C THR A 95 5.62 23.72 1.43
N ALA A 96 4.69 22.75 1.57
CA ALA A 96 3.31 22.91 1.12
C ALA A 96 2.59 24.06 1.83
N LEU A 97 2.79 24.21 3.15
CA LEU A 97 2.27 25.33 3.93
C LEU A 97 2.85 26.68 3.46
N ILE A 98 4.17 26.74 3.29
CA ILE A 98 4.84 27.97 2.83
C ILE A 98 4.33 28.37 1.43
N VAL A 99 4.29 27.43 0.49
CA VAL A 99 3.80 27.68 -0.88
C VAL A 99 2.33 28.09 -0.88
N ALA A 100 1.48 27.40 -0.14
CA ALA A 100 0.05 27.72 -0.05
C ALA A 100 -0.18 29.13 0.50
N ILE A 101 0.52 29.53 1.56
CA ILE A 101 0.32 30.82 2.22
C ILE A 101 0.93 31.96 1.41
N PHE A 102 2.20 31.84 0.99
CA PHE A 102 2.94 32.96 0.41
C PHE A 102 2.80 33.08 -1.12
N ALA A 103 2.74 31.94 -1.84
CA ALA A 103 2.60 31.97 -3.30
C ALA A 103 1.14 31.95 -3.74
N PHE A 104 0.31 31.10 -3.14
CA PHE A 104 -1.11 31.00 -3.50
C PHE A 104 -2.03 31.88 -2.65
N HIS A 105 -1.48 32.64 -1.71
CA HIS A 105 -2.21 33.58 -0.84
C HIS A 105 -3.37 32.94 -0.06
N MET A 106 -3.22 31.65 0.30
CA MET A 106 -4.18 30.97 1.15
C MET A 106 -4.14 31.53 2.57
N PRO A 107 -5.26 31.92 3.17
CA PRO A 107 -5.29 32.40 4.55
C PRO A 107 -4.65 31.41 5.53
N VAL A 108 -3.78 31.88 6.41
CA VAL A 108 -2.97 31.05 7.33
C VAL A 108 -3.83 30.07 8.13
N ARG A 109 -5.01 30.53 8.60
CA ARG A 109 -5.93 29.66 9.34
C ARG A 109 -6.47 28.52 8.47
N LEU A 110 -6.87 28.79 7.22
CA LEU A 110 -7.32 27.76 6.29
C LEU A 110 -6.21 26.74 6.03
N ALA A 111 -4.98 27.21 5.79
CA ALA A 111 -3.84 26.34 5.58
C ALA A 111 -3.56 25.44 6.79
N ALA A 112 -3.52 26.00 7.99
CA ALA A 112 -3.27 25.26 9.22
C ALA A 112 -4.39 24.22 9.52
N VAL A 113 -5.66 24.62 9.39
CA VAL A 113 -6.80 23.71 9.60
C VAL A 113 -6.82 22.61 8.54
N THR A 114 -6.47 22.93 7.28
CA THR A 114 -6.35 21.93 6.21
C THR A 114 -5.28 20.89 6.51
N ALA A 115 -4.11 21.30 7.01
CA ALA A 115 -3.05 20.37 7.39
C ALA A 115 -3.49 19.42 8.52
N VAL A 116 -4.14 19.95 9.56
CA VAL A 116 -4.67 19.14 10.67
C VAL A 116 -5.77 18.20 10.19
N PHE A 117 -6.66 18.67 9.32
CA PHE A 117 -7.72 17.86 8.72
C PHE A 117 -7.16 16.68 7.91
N GLY A 118 -6.17 16.94 7.06
CA GLY A 118 -5.48 15.91 6.30
C GLY A 118 -4.73 14.91 7.18
N ALA A 119 -4.02 15.38 8.21
CA ALA A 119 -3.34 14.53 9.19
C ALA A 119 -4.34 13.61 9.93
N GLY A 120 -5.51 14.14 10.30
CA GLY A 120 -6.61 13.38 10.88
C GLY A 120 -7.04 12.21 9.98
N TYR A 121 -7.24 12.45 8.69
CA TYR A 121 -7.53 11.38 7.71
C TYR A 121 -6.37 10.41 7.51
N GLY A 122 -5.14 10.86 7.72
CA GLY A 122 -3.96 9.99 7.74
C GLY A 122 -3.99 8.99 8.89
N LEU A 123 -4.45 9.43 10.07
CA LEU A 123 -4.54 8.56 11.26
C LEU A 123 -5.82 7.70 11.24
N LEU A 124 -6.94 8.27 10.79
CA LEU A 124 -8.23 7.59 10.66
C LEU A 124 -8.83 7.88 9.27
N PRO A 125 -9.02 6.88 8.36
CA PRO A 125 -8.95 5.43 8.61
C PRO A 125 -7.61 4.75 8.34
N ILE A 126 -6.64 5.43 7.66
CA ILE A 126 -5.46 4.77 7.07
C ILE A 126 -4.51 4.24 8.15
N GLY A 127 -4.06 5.11 9.05
CA GLY A 127 -3.19 4.72 10.17
C GLY A 127 -3.81 3.64 11.07
N TRP A 128 -5.14 3.69 11.24
CA TRP A 128 -5.90 2.70 12.00
C TRP A 128 -5.83 1.30 11.37
N ILE A 129 -5.93 1.20 10.03
CA ILE A 129 -5.73 -0.06 9.31
C ILE A 129 -4.30 -0.56 9.52
N VAL A 130 -3.30 0.29 9.25
CA VAL A 130 -1.88 -0.05 9.33
C VAL A 130 -1.50 -0.56 10.72
N LEU A 131 -1.92 0.14 11.78
CA LEU A 131 -1.65 -0.25 13.15
C LEU A 131 -2.20 -1.65 13.46
N ASN A 132 -3.47 -1.90 13.11
CA ASN A 132 -4.15 -3.13 13.47
C ASN A 132 -3.71 -4.32 12.61
N VAL A 133 -3.35 -4.12 11.35
CA VAL A 133 -2.74 -5.14 10.49
C VAL A 133 -1.38 -5.60 11.05
N ILE A 134 -0.51 -4.64 11.40
CA ILE A 134 0.80 -4.98 11.96
C ILE A 134 0.66 -5.62 13.36
N PHE A 135 -0.34 -5.20 14.13
CA PHE A 135 -0.67 -5.86 15.40
C PHE A 135 -1.06 -7.33 15.19
N MET A 136 -1.96 -7.62 14.25
CA MET A 136 -2.35 -8.99 13.90
C MET A 136 -1.11 -9.84 13.52
N TYR A 137 -0.24 -9.29 12.66
CA TYR A 137 1.01 -9.93 12.28
C TYR A 137 1.92 -10.20 13.49
N GLN A 138 2.11 -9.21 14.39
CA GLN A 138 2.95 -9.39 15.58
C GLN A 138 2.41 -10.48 16.52
N LEU A 139 1.09 -10.66 16.65
CA LEU A 139 0.50 -11.74 17.43
C LEU A 139 0.88 -13.12 16.85
N THR A 140 0.87 -13.27 15.53
CA THR A 140 1.27 -14.54 14.88
C THR A 140 2.77 -14.82 15.03
N VAL A 141 3.61 -13.78 15.03
CA VAL A 141 5.06 -13.90 15.29
C VAL A 141 5.33 -14.28 16.74
N GLU A 142 4.71 -13.61 17.71
CA GLU A 142 4.89 -13.85 19.17
C GLU A 142 4.44 -15.27 19.57
N THR A 143 3.50 -15.86 18.86
CA THR A 143 3.00 -17.21 19.13
C THR A 143 3.72 -18.30 18.34
N GLY A 144 4.73 -17.96 17.53
CA GLY A 144 5.45 -18.90 16.67
C GLY A 144 4.64 -19.45 15.49
N ARG A 145 3.36 -19.06 15.35
CA ARG A 145 2.48 -19.52 14.26
C ARG A 145 2.97 -19.08 12.89
N PHE A 146 3.61 -17.91 12.83
CA PHE A 146 4.21 -17.41 11.61
C PHE A 146 5.33 -18.33 11.07
N THR A 147 6.21 -18.84 11.95
CA THR A 147 7.27 -19.78 11.58
C THR A 147 6.71 -21.09 11.03
N VAL A 148 5.65 -21.63 11.67
CA VAL A 148 4.96 -22.85 11.16
C VAL A 148 4.40 -22.60 9.77
N LEU A 149 3.81 -21.44 9.54
CA LEU A 149 3.26 -21.06 8.24
C LEU A 149 4.36 -21.01 7.16
N GLN A 150 5.50 -20.37 7.45
CA GLN A 150 6.65 -20.33 6.53
C GLN A 150 7.14 -21.73 6.16
N HIS A 151 7.35 -22.60 7.14
CA HIS A 151 7.83 -23.95 6.90
C HIS A 151 6.85 -24.81 6.09
N SER A 152 5.53 -24.57 6.22
CA SER A 152 4.52 -25.31 5.46
C SER A 152 4.61 -25.09 3.94
N MET A 153 5.23 -24.00 3.49
CA MET A 153 5.35 -23.66 2.08
C MET A 153 6.60 -24.25 1.40
N THR A 154 7.66 -24.55 2.16
CA THR A 154 8.97 -24.91 1.60
C THR A 154 9.06 -26.34 1.05
N GLY A 155 8.20 -27.26 1.45
CA GLY A 155 8.28 -28.68 1.11
C GLY A 155 7.37 -29.17 0.00
N ILE A 156 6.69 -28.28 -0.71
CA ILE A 156 5.68 -28.65 -1.72
C ILE A 156 6.35 -29.18 -3.02
N THR A 157 7.49 -28.62 -3.41
CA THR A 157 8.22 -29.00 -4.63
C THR A 157 9.72 -28.85 -4.45
N GLN A 158 10.51 -29.61 -5.21
CA GLN A 158 11.98 -29.52 -5.24
C GLN A 158 12.48 -28.60 -6.36
N ASP A 159 11.67 -28.28 -7.37
CA ASP A 159 12.05 -27.40 -8.47
C ASP A 159 12.10 -25.95 -7.99
N ARG A 160 13.26 -25.31 -8.11
CA ARG A 160 13.51 -23.94 -7.61
C ARG A 160 12.67 -22.87 -8.30
N ARG A 161 12.27 -23.09 -9.55
CA ARG A 161 11.38 -22.19 -10.29
C ARG A 161 9.97 -22.24 -9.74
N LEU A 162 9.49 -23.45 -9.41
CA LEU A 162 8.16 -23.65 -8.81
C LEU A 162 8.13 -23.17 -7.35
N GLN A 163 9.22 -23.34 -6.60
CA GLN A 163 9.36 -22.75 -5.27
C GLN A 163 9.32 -21.22 -5.32
N LEU A 164 10.04 -20.61 -6.26
CA LEU A 164 10.00 -19.16 -6.48
C LEU A 164 8.59 -18.68 -6.78
N LEU A 165 7.86 -19.37 -7.66
CA LEU A 165 6.49 -19.03 -8.04
C LEU A 165 5.54 -19.13 -6.83
N LEU A 166 5.62 -20.22 -6.06
CA LEU A 166 4.75 -20.43 -4.90
C LEU A 166 5.07 -19.44 -3.77
N ILE A 167 6.36 -19.21 -3.48
CA ILE A 167 6.79 -18.42 -2.31
C ILE A 167 6.82 -16.92 -2.63
N ALA A 168 7.52 -16.52 -3.70
CA ALA A 168 7.67 -15.10 -3.98
C ALA A 168 6.39 -14.49 -4.56
N PHE A 169 5.72 -15.18 -5.50
CA PHE A 169 4.50 -14.67 -6.12
C PHE A 169 3.26 -14.96 -5.26
N CYS A 170 2.82 -16.22 -5.12
CA CYS A 170 1.54 -16.52 -4.46
C CYS A 170 1.54 -16.16 -2.97
N PHE A 171 2.54 -16.64 -2.21
CA PHE A 171 2.62 -16.40 -0.77
C PHE A 171 3.04 -14.97 -0.45
N GLY A 172 3.92 -14.38 -1.28
CA GLY A 172 4.25 -12.96 -1.21
C GLY A 172 3.03 -12.06 -1.39
N ALA A 173 2.17 -12.36 -2.38
CA ALA A 173 0.93 -11.64 -2.61
C ALA A 173 -0.07 -11.77 -1.46
N PHE A 174 -0.14 -12.94 -0.81
CA PHE A 174 -0.93 -13.12 0.41
C PHE A 174 -0.48 -12.16 1.52
N PHE A 175 0.84 -12.08 1.77
CA PHE A 175 1.37 -11.16 2.78
C PHE A 175 1.25 -9.68 2.38
N GLU A 176 1.33 -9.36 1.10
CA GLU A 176 1.08 -7.99 0.64
C GLU A 176 -0.38 -7.61 0.93
N GLY A 177 -1.34 -8.47 0.60
CA GLY A 177 -2.75 -8.26 0.91
C GLY A 177 -3.03 -8.18 2.40
N ALA A 178 -2.40 -9.05 3.20
CA ALA A 178 -2.67 -9.19 4.63
C ALA A 178 -1.94 -8.16 5.51
N SER A 179 -0.73 -7.71 5.14
CA SER A 179 0.09 -6.83 5.99
C SER A 179 0.75 -5.66 5.25
N GLY A 180 1.15 -5.82 4.01
CA GLY A 180 1.84 -4.80 3.23
C GLY A 180 3.16 -4.31 3.87
N PHE A 181 3.52 -3.06 3.60
CA PHE A 181 4.61 -2.30 4.27
C PHE A 181 5.99 -2.97 4.28
N GLY A 182 6.35 -3.66 3.19
CA GLY A 182 7.64 -4.33 3.06
C GLY A 182 7.72 -5.72 3.73
N THR A 183 6.71 -6.13 4.51
CA THR A 183 6.64 -7.47 5.11
C THR A 183 6.73 -8.58 4.06
N PRO A 184 6.03 -8.51 2.90
CA PRO A 184 6.10 -9.55 1.88
C PRO A 184 7.53 -9.77 1.39
N VAL A 185 8.23 -8.71 1.04
CA VAL A 185 9.62 -8.77 0.54
C VAL A 185 10.56 -9.34 1.59
N ALA A 186 10.43 -8.91 2.86
CA ALA A 186 11.25 -9.44 3.95
C ALA A 186 11.05 -10.95 4.14
N VAL A 187 9.79 -11.39 4.13
CA VAL A 187 9.43 -12.80 4.34
C VAL A 187 9.88 -13.67 3.19
N THR A 188 9.55 -13.28 1.96
CA THR A 188 9.86 -14.08 0.77
C THR A 188 11.37 -14.15 0.52
N ALA A 189 12.09 -13.03 0.65
CA ALA A 189 13.54 -13.00 0.51
C ALA A 189 14.25 -13.88 1.56
N ALA A 190 13.82 -13.83 2.83
CA ALA A 190 14.37 -14.68 3.88
C ALA A 190 14.12 -16.18 3.64
N ILE A 191 12.91 -16.55 3.14
CA ILE A 191 12.60 -17.94 2.80
C ILE A 191 13.47 -18.40 1.61
N LEU A 192 13.60 -17.57 0.56
CA LEU A 192 14.42 -17.90 -0.62
C LEU A 192 15.90 -18.10 -0.25
N ILE A 193 16.47 -17.28 0.65
CA ILE A 193 17.81 -17.51 1.21
C ILE A 193 17.88 -18.86 1.92
N GLY A 194 16.90 -19.19 2.75
CA GLY A 194 16.83 -20.49 3.43
C GLY A 194 16.74 -21.69 2.47
N LEU A 195 16.27 -21.45 1.23
CA LEU A 195 16.21 -22.43 0.15
C LEU A 195 17.47 -22.42 -0.75
N GLY A 196 18.52 -21.65 -0.41
CA GLY A 196 19.80 -21.64 -1.15
C GLY A 196 19.85 -20.66 -2.32
N PHE A 197 18.87 -19.77 -2.51
CA PHE A 197 18.96 -18.69 -3.50
C PHE A 197 20.10 -17.72 -3.13
N ARG A 198 20.83 -17.23 -4.13
CA ARG A 198 21.86 -16.20 -3.92
C ARG A 198 21.20 -14.89 -3.43
N PRO A 199 21.87 -14.10 -2.56
CA PRO A 199 21.30 -12.89 -1.97
C PRO A 199 20.72 -11.89 -2.98
N LEU A 200 21.42 -11.64 -4.11
CA LEU A 200 20.94 -10.79 -5.18
C LEU A 200 19.63 -11.32 -5.80
N GLN A 201 19.59 -12.62 -6.07
CA GLN A 201 18.41 -13.26 -6.66
C GLN A 201 17.24 -13.25 -5.68
N ALA A 202 17.45 -13.65 -4.41
CA ALA A 202 16.41 -13.64 -3.39
C ALA A 202 15.82 -12.24 -3.19
N SER A 203 16.67 -11.21 -3.12
CA SER A 203 16.26 -9.82 -2.98
C SER A 203 15.50 -9.32 -4.22
N GLY A 204 16.12 -9.43 -5.40
CA GLY A 204 15.55 -8.87 -6.63
C GLY A 204 14.28 -9.58 -7.08
N LEU A 205 14.24 -10.92 -7.00
CA LEU A 205 13.06 -11.69 -7.41
C LEU A 205 11.88 -11.48 -6.45
N SER A 206 12.13 -11.31 -5.14
CA SER A 206 11.07 -10.93 -4.18
C SER A 206 10.49 -9.55 -4.48
N LEU A 207 11.32 -8.59 -4.90
CA LEU A 207 10.88 -7.26 -5.31
C LEU A 207 10.05 -7.31 -6.61
N ILE A 208 10.48 -8.07 -7.62
CA ILE A 208 9.74 -8.24 -8.88
C ILE A 208 8.38 -8.90 -8.61
N ALA A 209 8.36 -9.99 -7.85
CA ALA A 209 7.12 -10.71 -7.53
C ALA A 209 6.11 -9.84 -6.76
N ASN A 210 6.60 -8.95 -5.91
CA ASN A 210 5.75 -8.09 -5.07
C ASN A 210 4.99 -7.01 -5.86
N THR A 211 5.30 -6.75 -7.13
CA THR A 211 4.66 -5.66 -7.89
C THR A 211 3.20 -5.91 -8.19
N ALA A 212 2.79 -7.13 -8.52
CA ALA A 212 1.41 -7.45 -8.86
C ALA A 212 0.41 -7.09 -7.76
N PRO A 213 0.62 -7.45 -6.48
CA PRO A 213 -0.38 -7.26 -5.42
C PRO A 213 -0.36 -5.88 -4.74
N VAL A 214 0.60 -4.97 -5.02
CA VAL A 214 0.81 -3.75 -4.21
C VAL A 214 -0.39 -2.82 -4.16
N ALA A 215 -1.15 -2.66 -5.25
CA ALA A 215 -2.31 -1.76 -5.30
C ALA A 215 -3.40 -2.12 -4.26
N PHE A 216 -3.57 -3.42 -3.99
CA PHE A 216 -4.50 -3.93 -2.99
C PHE A 216 -3.80 -4.38 -1.70
N GLY A 217 -2.56 -3.92 -1.48
CA GLY A 217 -1.78 -4.21 -0.29
C GLY A 217 -2.43 -3.68 0.98
N ALA A 218 -2.10 -4.30 2.13
CA ALA A 218 -2.64 -3.98 3.44
C ALA A 218 -4.17 -3.73 3.40
N LEU A 219 -4.91 -4.72 2.89
CA LEU A 219 -6.38 -4.70 2.80
C LEU A 219 -6.92 -3.50 1.99
N GLY A 220 -6.25 -3.17 0.87
CA GLY A 220 -6.68 -2.13 -0.05
C GLY A 220 -6.37 -0.70 0.40
N THR A 221 -5.47 -0.51 1.37
CA THR A 221 -5.10 0.81 1.88
C THR A 221 -4.74 1.83 0.78
N PRO A 222 -3.98 1.50 -0.30
CA PRO A 222 -3.70 2.44 -1.39
C PRO A 222 -4.96 2.97 -2.07
N ILE A 223 -5.92 2.09 -2.36
CA ILE A 223 -7.19 2.47 -3.01
C ILE A 223 -8.07 3.29 -2.06
N ILE A 224 -8.09 2.96 -0.77
CA ILE A 224 -8.83 3.74 0.24
C ILE A 224 -8.27 5.16 0.32
N ALA A 225 -6.95 5.32 0.30
CA ALA A 225 -6.30 6.63 0.28
C ALA A 225 -6.63 7.42 -1.00
N LEU A 226 -6.57 6.75 -2.16
CA LEU A 226 -6.94 7.33 -3.46
C LEU A 226 -8.41 7.82 -3.44
N ALA A 227 -9.32 7.04 -2.88
CA ALA A 227 -10.72 7.40 -2.75
C ALA A 227 -10.91 8.68 -1.92
N LYS A 228 -10.15 8.84 -0.83
CA LYS A 228 -10.25 10.02 0.04
C LYS A 228 -9.79 11.30 -0.65
N VAL A 229 -8.74 11.26 -1.46
CA VAL A 229 -8.23 12.47 -2.14
C VAL A 229 -9.01 12.79 -3.42
N THR A 230 -9.53 11.77 -4.12
CA THR A 230 -10.29 11.97 -5.36
C THR A 230 -11.78 12.21 -5.15
N GLY A 231 -12.33 11.72 -4.01
CA GLY A 231 -13.78 11.75 -3.73
C GLY A 231 -14.58 10.70 -4.50
N TYR A 232 -13.92 9.72 -5.16
CA TYR A 232 -14.58 8.55 -5.74
C TYR A 232 -14.80 7.45 -4.72
N SER A 233 -15.70 6.51 -5.01
CA SER A 233 -15.91 5.35 -4.13
C SER A 233 -14.72 4.39 -4.19
N GLU A 234 -14.44 3.74 -3.08
CA GLU A 234 -13.39 2.72 -2.96
C GLU A 234 -13.66 1.53 -3.89
N THR A 235 -14.94 1.19 -4.10
CA THR A 235 -15.36 0.11 -4.99
C THR A 235 -15.13 0.45 -6.47
N LEU A 236 -15.45 1.68 -6.90
CA LEU A 236 -15.21 2.14 -8.27
C LEU A 236 -13.71 2.11 -8.61
N LEU A 237 -12.88 2.69 -7.74
CA LEU A 237 -11.43 2.74 -7.94
C LEU A 237 -10.80 1.34 -7.83
N GLY A 238 -11.29 0.50 -6.92
CA GLY A 238 -10.87 -0.89 -6.80
C GLY A 238 -11.16 -1.68 -8.07
N ALA A 239 -12.40 -1.57 -8.59
CA ALA A 239 -12.80 -2.22 -9.83
C ALA A 239 -11.95 -1.76 -11.02
N MET A 240 -11.71 -0.45 -11.14
CA MET A 240 -10.92 0.11 -12.23
C MET A 240 -9.45 -0.34 -12.15
N THR A 241 -8.86 -0.28 -10.96
CA THR A 241 -7.47 -0.74 -10.72
C THR A 241 -7.30 -2.23 -11.00
N GLY A 242 -8.25 -3.07 -10.57
CA GLY A 242 -8.23 -4.51 -10.85
C GLY A 242 -8.31 -4.82 -12.35
N ARG A 243 -9.09 -4.08 -13.12
CA ARG A 243 -9.16 -4.23 -14.59
C ARG A 243 -7.87 -3.81 -15.28
N ILE A 244 -7.18 -2.77 -14.79
CA ILE A 244 -5.87 -2.38 -15.33
C ILE A 244 -4.81 -3.44 -15.00
N LEU A 245 -4.78 -3.93 -13.76
CA LEU A 245 -3.73 -4.84 -13.29
C LEU A 245 -3.95 -6.31 -13.67
N GLY A 246 -5.19 -6.74 -13.94
CA GLY A 246 -5.51 -8.14 -14.25
C GLY A 246 -4.59 -8.78 -15.30
N PRO A 247 -4.34 -8.18 -16.47
CA PRO A 247 -3.38 -8.72 -17.44
C PRO A 247 -1.94 -8.81 -16.90
N PHE A 248 -1.53 -7.87 -16.04
CA PHE A 248 -0.20 -7.86 -15.44
C PHE A 248 -0.04 -8.91 -14.34
N CYS A 249 -1.10 -9.26 -13.64
CA CYS A 249 -1.11 -10.39 -12.71
C CYS A 249 -0.85 -11.73 -13.40
N ILE A 250 -1.18 -11.85 -14.70
CA ILE A 250 -0.78 -13.01 -15.52
C ILE A 250 0.66 -12.83 -16.02
N LEU A 251 1.06 -11.64 -16.45
CA LEU A 251 2.38 -11.37 -17.03
C LEU A 251 3.51 -11.50 -16.00
N VAL A 252 3.32 -10.96 -14.78
CA VAL A 252 4.38 -10.89 -13.75
C VAL A 252 4.96 -12.25 -13.38
N PRO A 253 4.21 -13.35 -13.16
CA PRO A 253 4.80 -14.66 -12.89
C PRO A 253 5.63 -15.19 -14.08
N PHE A 254 5.25 -14.96 -15.33
CA PHE A 254 6.09 -15.26 -16.49
C PHE A 254 7.37 -14.44 -16.46
N TRP A 255 7.25 -13.13 -16.23
CA TRP A 255 8.38 -12.22 -16.14
C TRP A 255 9.36 -12.62 -15.03
N LEU A 256 8.84 -13.02 -13.88
CA LEU A 256 9.61 -13.48 -12.73
C LEU A 256 10.47 -14.71 -13.08
N ILE A 257 9.88 -15.69 -13.74
CA ILE A 257 10.62 -16.92 -14.13
C ILE A 257 11.61 -16.65 -15.25
N VAL A 258 11.29 -15.77 -16.21
CA VAL A 258 12.27 -15.33 -17.23
C VAL A 258 13.45 -14.61 -16.58
N ALA A 259 13.22 -13.73 -15.61
CA ALA A 259 14.28 -13.04 -14.88
C ALA A 259 15.17 -14.00 -14.07
N PHE A 260 14.63 -15.11 -13.60
CA PHE A 260 15.36 -16.11 -12.82
C PHE A 260 16.07 -17.17 -13.67
N ALA A 261 15.34 -17.81 -14.60
CA ALA A 261 15.78 -19.02 -15.31
C ALA A 261 15.87 -18.83 -16.84
N GLY A 262 15.65 -17.59 -17.33
CA GLY A 262 15.64 -17.30 -18.77
C GLY A 262 14.43 -17.89 -19.50
N TRP A 263 14.39 -17.68 -20.82
CA TRP A 263 13.26 -18.11 -21.67
C TRP A 263 13.05 -19.63 -21.68
N GLN A 264 14.12 -20.41 -21.75
CA GLN A 264 14.01 -21.88 -21.76
C GLN A 264 13.46 -22.39 -20.43
N GLY A 265 13.98 -21.89 -19.30
CA GLY A 265 13.49 -22.25 -17.98
C GLY A 265 12.01 -21.90 -17.78
N MET A 266 11.54 -20.81 -18.36
CA MET A 266 10.13 -20.42 -18.34
C MET A 266 9.28 -21.36 -19.20
N LEU A 267 9.73 -21.68 -20.44
CA LEU A 267 8.99 -22.57 -21.34
C LEU A 267 8.87 -24.00 -20.81
N GLU A 268 9.81 -24.48 -19.99
CA GLU A 268 9.72 -25.81 -19.37
C GLU A 268 8.61 -25.94 -18.33
N ILE A 269 8.22 -24.82 -17.70
CA ILE A 269 7.20 -24.83 -16.61
C ILE A 269 6.02 -23.88 -16.91
N TRP A 270 5.84 -23.42 -18.17
CA TRP A 270 4.78 -22.46 -18.52
C TRP A 270 3.37 -22.85 -18.07
N PRO A 271 2.96 -24.15 -18.01
CA PRO A 271 1.61 -24.49 -17.55
C PRO A 271 1.40 -24.13 -16.07
N ALA A 272 2.42 -24.36 -15.22
CA ALA A 272 2.35 -24.00 -13.81
C ALA A 272 2.33 -22.48 -13.61
N ILE A 273 3.11 -21.74 -14.42
CA ILE A 273 3.11 -20.27 -14.41
C ILE A 273 1.74 -19.72 -14.81
N LEU A 274 1.14 -20.29 -15.87
CA LEU A 274 -0.19 -19.89 -16.33
C LEU A 274 -1.26 -20.18 -15.27
N VAL A 275 -1.21 -21.35 -14.64
CA VAL A 275 -2.12 -21.68 -13.54
C VAL A 275 -1.99 -20.64 -12.43
N ALA A 276 -0.78 -20.34 -11.94
CA ALA A 276 -0.58 -19.35 -10.89
C ALA A 276 -1.10 -17.97 -11.30
N GLY A 277 -0.74 -17.49 -12.49
CA GLY A 277 -1.12 -16.15 -12.98
C GLY A 277 -2.62 -16.02 -13.21
N VAL A 278 -3.26 -16.97 -13.89
CA VAL A 278 -4.69 -16.90 -14.22
C VAL A 278 -5.55 -17.07 -12.97
N THR A 279 -5.19 -18.03 -12.08
CA THR A 279 -5.94 -18.24 -10.83
C THR A 279 -5.69 -17.19 -9.77
N PHE A 280 -4.74 -16.29 -9.99
CA PHE A 280 -4.59 -15.03 -9.26
C PHE A 280 -5.41 -13.91 -9.91
N ALA A 281 -5.19 -13.64 -11.20
CA ALA A 281 -5.74 -12.51 -11.92
C ALA A 281 -7.28 -12.51 -11.97
N ILE A 282 -7.90 -13.66 -12.30
CA ILE A 282 -9.37 -13.74 -12.40
C ILE A 282 -10.05 -13.48 -11.06
N PRO A 283 -9.69 -14.13 -9.93
CA PRO A 283 -10.26 -13.80 -8.64
C PRO A 283 -9.98 -12.37 -8.20
N GLU A 284 -8.80 -11.81 -8.46
CA GLU A 284 -8.49 -10.42 -8.12
C GLU A 284 -9.44 -9.44 -8.84
N VAL A 285 -9.63 -9.62 -10.16
CA VAL A 285 -10.57 -8.82 -10.93
C VAL A 285 -12.00 -9.01 -10.42
N ILE A 286 -12.45 -10.23 -10.17
CA ILE A 286 -13.81 -10.50 -9.68
C ILE A 286 -14.02 -9.86 -8.31
N ILE A 287 -13.14 -10.13 -7.35
CA ILE A 287 -13.28 -9.63 -5.97
C ILE A 287 -13.21 -8.10 -5.95
N SER A 288 -12.29 -7.48 -6.67
CA SER A 288 -12.18 -6.01 -6.74
C SER A 288 -13.40 -5.34 -7.37
N ASN A 289 -14.09 -6.01 -8.32
CA ASN A 289 -15.29 -5.50 -8.96
C ASN A 289 -16.58 -5.75 -8.17
N VAL A 290 -16.68 -6.86 -7.44
CA VAL A 290 -17.92 -7.27 -6.74
C VAL A 290 -17.90 -6.85 -5.27
N HIS A 291 -16.78 -7.06 -4.58
CA HIS A 291 -16.64 -6.80 -3.14
C HIS A 291 -15.93 -5.48 -2.85
N GLY A 292 -14.91 -5.14 -3.65
CA GLY A 292 -14.06 -3.97 -3.46
C GLY A 292 -12.61 -4.32 -3.14
N PRO A 293 -11.77 -3.34 -2.77
CA PRO A 293 -10.32 -3.52 -2.70
C PRO A 293 -9.82 -4.37 -1.52
N TRP A 294 -10.64 -4.57 -0.47
CA TRP A 294 -10.17 -5.06 0.84
C TRP A 294 -9.65 -6.51 0.84
N LEU A 295 -10.26 -7.40 0.06
CA LEU A 295 -9.90 -8.82 0.02
C LEU A 295 -9.34 -9.27 -1.33
N ALA A 296 -9.16 -8.37 -2.29
CA ALA A 296 -8.75 -8.71 -3.64
C ALA A 296 -7.48 -9.57 -3.65
N ASN A 297 -6.42 -9.11 -3.01
CA ASN A 297 -5.16 -9.87 -2.94
C ASN A 297 -5.23 -11.13 -2.08
N ILE A 298 -5.85 -11.05 -0.90
CA ILE A 298 -5.92 -12.23 0.00
C ILE A 298 -6.68 -13.36 -0.69
N GLY A 299 -7.85 -13.05 -1.26
CA GLY A 299 -8.66 -14.04 -1.97
C GLY A 299 -7.94 -14.60 -3.20
N ALA A 300 -7.39 -13.73 -4.03
CA ALA A 300 -6.67 -14.12 -5.24
C ALA A 300 -5.45 -14.99 -4.94
N SER A 301 -4.63 -14.60 -3.95
CA SER A 301 -3.42 -15.33 -3.58
C SER A 301 -3.72 -16.71 -2.98
N VAL A 302 -4.73 -16.81 -2.10
CA VAL A 302 -5.13 -18.10 -1.52
C VAL A 302 -5.66 -19.05 -2.60
N ILE A 303 -6.52 -18.56 -3.51
CA ILE A 303 -7.01 -19.34 -4.64
C ILE A 303 -5.84 -19.78 -5.52
N SER A 304 -4.93 -18.87 -5.86
CA SER A 304 -3.76 -19.17 -6.68
C SER A 304 -2.83 -20.21 -6.03
N MET A 305 -2.57 -20.10 -4.71
CA MET A 305 -1.80 -21.11 -3.98
C MET A 305 -2.46 -22.48 -4.02
N ILE A 306 -3.77 -22.56 -3.73
CA ILE A 306 -4.50 -23.82 -3.73
C ILE A 306 -4.50 -24.45 -5.13
N CYS A 307 -4.79 -23.66 -6.18
CA CYS A 307 -4.82 -24.15 -7.55
C CYS A 307 -3.44 -24.60 -8.04
N LEU A 308 -2.37 -23.83 -7.72
CA LEU A 308 -1.01 -24.21 -8.08
C LEU A 308 -0.59 -25.51 -7.37
N VAL A 309 -0.82 -25.61 -6.06
CA VAL A 309 -0.50 -26.82 -5.28
C VAL A 309 -1.29 -28.02 -5.82
N ALA A 310 -2.60 -27.87 -6.06
CA ALA A 310 -3.43 -28.92 -6.65
C ALA A 310 -2.94 -29.34 -8.04
N PHE A 311 -2.53 -28.37 -8.87
CA PHE A 311 -1.95 -28.64 -10.19
C PHE A 311 -0.66 -29.45 -10.10
N LEU A 312 0.22 -29.13 -9.13
CA LEU A 312 1.48 -29.84 -8.91
C LEU A 312 1.32 -31.29 -8.42
N PHE A 313 0.12 -31.72 -7.97
CA PHE A 313 -0.15 -33.13 -7.70
C PHE A 313 -0.36 -33.96 -8.98
N VAL A 314 -0.83 -33.34 -10.05
CA VAL A 314 -1.12 -34.03 -11.33
C VAL A 314 -0.11 -33.73 -12.42
N TRP A 315 0.64 -32.64 -12.30
CA TRP A 315 1.63 -32.20 -13.30
C TRP A 315 3.00 -31.99 -12.65
N HIS A 316 4.04 -32.49 -13.30
CA HIS A 316 5.42 -32.30 -12.89
C HIS A 316 6.27 -31.87 -14.09
N PRO A 317 7.29 -31.01 -13.90
CA PRO A 317 8.21 -30.65 -14.96
C PRO A 317 9.02 -31.88 -15.39
N LYS A 318 9.32 -31.99 -16.68
CA LYS A 318 10.14 -33.10 -17.22
C LYS A 318 11.56 -33.09 -16.64
N LYS A 319 12.07 -31.89 -16.30
CA LYS A 319 13.39 -31.66 -15.71
C LYS A 319 13.22 -30.81 -14.46
N ILE A 320 13.61 -31.35 -13.32
CA ILE A 320 13.66 -30.62 -12.05
C ILE A 320 14.90 -29.74 -12.07
N TRP A 321 14.72 -28.46 -11.76
CA TRP A 321 15.81 -27.47 -11.73
C TRP A 321 16.22 -27.22 -10.28
N THR A 322 17.50 -27.62 -9.96
CA THR A 322 18.13 -27.47 -8.64
C THR A 322 19.40 -26.62 -8.79
N PHE A 323 19.97 -26.13 -7.71
CA PHE A 323 21.28 -25.49 -7.73
C PHE A 323 22.40 -26.55 -7.82
N GLU A 324 23.50 -26.23 -8.52
CA GLU A 324 24.63 -27.15 -8.77
C GLU A 324 25.23 -27.74 -7.48
N ASP A 325 25.20 -27.00 -6.36
CA ASP A 325 25.69 -27.43 -5.05
C ASP A 325 24.78 -28.45 -4.35
N GLU A 326 23.57 -28.70 -4.86
CA GLU A 326 22.58 -29.61 -4.25
C GLU A 326 22.55 -30.98 -4.89
N GLU A 327 23.06 -31.16 -6.11
CA GLU A 327 23.17 -32.47 -6.74
C GLU A 327 24.02 -33.43 -5.91
N ALA A 328 24.92 -32.89 -5.09
CA ALA A 328 25.77 -33.67 -4.16
C ALA A 328 25.06 -34.06 -2.84
N LYS A 329 23.90 -33.50 -2.52
CA LYS A 329 23.17 -33.71 -1.24
C LYS A 329 21.79 -34.36 -1.40
N THR A 330 21.53 -35.01 -2.54
CA THR A 330 20.24 -35.68 -2.78
C THR A 330 20.04 -36.86 -1.82
N GLY A 331 19.32 -36.62 -0.72
CA GLY A 331 18.99 -37.67 0.25
C GLY A 331 18.01 -37.29 1.33
N HIS A 332 17.76 -36.02 1.56
CA HIS A 332 16.84 -35.61 2.61
C HIS A 332 15.64 -34.84 2.04
N ARG A 333 14.49 -35.52 1.90
CA ARG A 333 13.19 -34.86 2.00
C ARG A 333 13.25 -34.02 3.27
N ALA A 334 13.09 -32.70 3.16
CA ALA A 334 12.88 -31.87 4.33
C ALA A 334 11.63 -32.40 5.03
N ASP A 335 11.84 -33.16 6.08
CA ASP A 335 10.79 -33.63 6.96
C ASP A 335 10.18 -32.37 7.59
N HIS A 336 8.94 -32.07 7.21
CA HIS A 336 8.24 -30.92 7.75
C HIS A 336 7.96 -31.26 9.21
N GLY A 337 8.80 -30.80 10.14
CA GLY A 337 8.70 -31.07 11.57
C GLY A 337 7.39 -30.59 12.24
N TYR A 338 6.37 -30.24 11.43
CA TYR A 338 5.07 -29.78 11.89
C TYR A 338 3.95 -30.69 11.41
N SER A 339 3.07 -31.07 12.35
CA SER A 339 1.87 -31.84 12.07
C SER A 339 0.85 -31.05 11.25
N ARG A 340 -0.04 -31.73 10.52
CA ARG A 340 -1.16 -31.10 9.79
C ARG A 340 -2.00 -30.20 10.70
N ALA A 341 -2.18 -30.59 11.96
CA ALA A 341 -2.92 -29.82 12.94
C ALA A 341 -2.23 -28.50 13.29
N GLU A 342 -0.90 -28.49 13.41
CA GLU A 342 -0.12 -27.27 13.69
C GLU A 342 -0.18 -26.32 12.50
N VAL A 343 -0.04 -26.81 11.27
CA VAL A 343 -0.18 -26.01 10.05
C VAL A 343 -1.58 -25.41 9.97
N THR A 344 -2.65 -26.21 10.16
CA THR A 344 -4.03 -25.70 10.16
C THR A 344 -4.22 -24.62 11.22
N ARG A 345 -3.71 -24.83 12.44
CA ARG A 345 -3.78 -23.83 13.52
C ARG A 345 -3.00 -22.56 13.20
N ALA A 346 -1.93 -22.61 12.39
CA ALA A 346 -1.19 -21.43 11.96
C ALA A 346 -1.97 -20.59 10.94
N TRP A 347 -2.85 -21.20 10.15
CA TRP A 347 -3.74 -20.50 9.21
C TRP A 347 -4.98 -19.88 9.86
N VAL A 348 -5.44 -20.39 11.01
CA VAL A 348 -6.67 -19.93 11.68
C VAL A 348 -6.74 -18.39 11.84
N PRO A 349 -5.69 -17.68 12.31
CA PRO A 349 -5.74 -16.22 12.45
C PRO A 349 -6.05 -15.51 11.13
N TRP A 350 -5.47 -15.98 10.03
CA TRP A 350 -5.64 -15.40 8.69
C TRP A 350 -7.02 -15.69 8.10
N ILE A 351 -7.57 -16.88 8.39
CA ILE A 351 -8.95 -17.24 8.04
C ILE A 351 -9.93 -16.31 8.77
N ILE A 352 -9.75 -16.12 10.09
CA ILE A 352 -10.59 -15.22 10.91
C ILE A 352 -10.51 -13.79 10.35
N LEU A 353 -9.31 -13.31 10.05
CA LEU A 353 -9.12 -11.99 9.42
C LEU A 353 -9.90 -11.88 8.11
N SER A 354 -9.76 -12.86 7.23
CA SER A 354 -10.42 -12.87 5.92
C SER A 354 -11.95 -12.86 6.05
N VAL A 355 -12.51 -13.69 6.93
CA VAL A 355 -13.97 -13.76 7.17
C VAL A 355 -14.50 -12.44 7.73
N ILE A 356 -13.83 -11.88 8.75
CA ILE A 356 -14.26 -10.61 9.35
C ILE A 356 -14.16 -9.48 8.34
N VAL A 357 -13.06 -9.34 7.61
CA VAL A 357 -12.89 -8.28 6.61
C VAL A 357 -13.87 -8.45 5.45
N PHE A 358 -14.19 -9.69 5.06
CA PHE A 358 -15.26 -9.95 4.07
C PHE A 358 -16.59 -9.37 4.55
N VAL A 359 -17.01 -9.66 5.78
CA VAL A 359 -18.26 -9.13 6.34
C VAL A 359 -18.23 -7.60 6.41
N TRP A 360 -17.12 -7.00 6.90
CA TRP A 360 -16.93 -5.55 6.99
C TRP A 360 -16.96 -4.84 5.64
N GLY A 361 -16.54 -5.51 4.57
CA GLY A 361 -16.56 -4.99 3.20
C GLY A 361 -17.97 -4.97 2.57
N THR A 362 -18.91 -5.78 3.06
CA THR A 362 -20.26 -5.89 2.47
C THR A 362 -21.06 -4.58 2.65
N GLN A 363 -21.85 -4.23 1.62
CA GLN A 363 -22.73 -3.07 1.67
C GLN A 363 -23.77 -3.19 2.79
N THR A 364 -24.26 -4.40 3.04
CA THR A 364 -25.21 -4.70 4.12
C THR A 364 -24.64 -4.31 5.47
N PHE A 365 -23.41 -4.79 5.80
CA PHE A 365 -22.76 -4.44 7.06
C PHE A 365 -22.47 -2.94 7.17
N LYS A 366 -22.00 -2.31 6.09
CA LYS A 366 -21.75 -0.86 6.07
C LYS A 366 -23.02 -0.04 6.33
N THR A 367 -24.15 -0.46 5.75
CA THR A 367 -25.43 0.19 6.01
C THR A 367 -25.87 -0.02 7.45
N MET A 368 -25.78 -1.24 7.99
CA MET A 368 -26.11 -1.54 9.39
C MET A 368 -25.23 -0.77 10.36
N ALA A 369 -23.94 -0.59 10.08
CA ALA A 369 -23.00 0.07 10.95
C ALA A 369 -23.05 1.61 10.85
N ASN A 370 -23.22 2.16 9.64
CA ASN A 370 -23.16 3.62 9.42
C ASN A 370 -24.53 4.32 9.54
N THR A 371 -25.60 3.61 9.23
CA THR A 371 -26.98 4.13 9.28
C THR A 371 -27.90 3.08 9.89
N PRO A 372 -27.71 2.70 11.18
CA PRO A 372 -28.50 1.64 11.83
C PRO A 372 -30.00 1.91 11.78
N GLU A 373 -30.43 3.18 11.86
CA GLU A 373 -31.81 3.60 11.75
C GLU A 373 -32.48 3.23 10.42
N LYS A 374 -31.70 3.11 9.34
CA LYS A 374 -32.20 2.65 8.04
C LYS A 374 -32.28 1.11 7.93
N ALA A 375 -31.37 0.43 8.65
CA ALA A 375 -31.31 -1.03 8.65
C ALA A 375 -32.35 -1.67 9.60
N PHE A 376 -32.67 -1.01 10.70
CA PHE A 376 -33.53 -1.49 11.78
C PHE A 376 -34.79 -0.63 11.95
N THR A 377 -35.44 -0.26 10.84
CA THR A 377 -36.60 0.64 10.81
C THR A 377 -37.78 0.19 11.68
N SER A 378 -37.86 -1.10 12.04
CA SER A 378 -38.95 -1.68 12.82
C SER A 378 -38.72 -1.71 14.33
N MET A 379 -37.53 -1.35 14.83
CA MET A 379 -37.15 -1.67 16.21
C MET A 379 -37.14 -0.52 17.22
N ALA A 380 -37.14 0.76 16.83
CA ALA A 380 -37.10 1.80 17.85
C ALA A 380 -37.50 3.21 17.38
N HIS A 381 -38.25 3.90 18.19
CA HIS A 381 -38.31 5.37 18.20
C HIS A 381 -37.04 5.92 18.88
N TRP A 382 -35.96 6.06 18.10
CA TRP A 382 -34.73 6.64 18.64
C TRP A 382 -34.86 8.15 18.71
N SER A 383 -34.73 8.71 19.89
CA SER A 383 -34.65 10.17 20.10
C SER A 383 -33.43 10.80 19.45
N THR A 384 -32.36 10.01 19.27
CA THR A 384 -31.14 10.39 18.55
C THR A 384 -30.79 9.27 17.56
N PRO A 385 -30.62 9.57 16.24
CA PRO A 385 -30.25 8.56 15.27
C PRO A 385 -28.95 7.85 15.68
N PRO A 386 -28.90 6.50 15.71
CA PRO A 386 -27.69 5.75 16.07
C PRO A 386 -26.48 6.06 15.19
N SER A 387 -26.68 6.51 13.95
CA SER A 387 -25.62 6.97 13.06
C SER A 387 -24.79 8.12 13.63
N LYS A 388 -25.36 8.96 14.49
CA LYS A 388 -24.60 9.99 15.21
C LYS A 388 -23.57 9.41 16.19
N ILE A 389 -23.73 8.15 16.60
CA ILE A 389 -22.81 7.44 17.50
C ILE A 389 -21.83 6.58 16.67
N THR A 390 -22.35 5.80 15.71
CA THR A 390 -21.53 4.83 14.96
C THR A 390 -20.69 5.46 13.86
N ASN A 391 -21.15 6.58 13.29
CA ASN A 391 -20.53 7.31 12.19
C ASN A 391 -20.72 8.82 12.35
N PRO A 392 -20.28 9.46 13.44
CA PRO A 392 -20.43 10.89 13.63
C PRO A 392 -19.69 11.67 12.53
N GLN A 393 -20.34 12.71 12.03
CA GLN A 393 -19.84 13.59 10.98
C GLN A 393 -19.62 14.99 11.55
N PHE A 394 -18.39 15.47 11.50
CA PHE A 394 -17.99 16.77 12.05
C PHE A 394 -17.61 17.74 10.94
N PRO A 395 -18.45 18.73 10.58
CA PRO A 395 -18.00 19.83 9.74
C PRO A 395 -16.79 20.53 10.39
N VAL A 396 -15.67 20.61 9.65
CA VAL A 396 -14.41 21.15 10.19
C VAL A 396 -14.52 22.67 10.31
N THR A 397 -14.67 23.15 11.55
CA THR A 397 -14.77 24.57 11.84
C THR A 397 -13.56 25.34 11.30
N GLY A 398 -13.80 26.37 10.50
CA GLY A 398 -12.75 27.19 9.88
C GLY A 398 -12.22 26.64 8.56
N LEU A 399 -12.83 25.58 7.98
CA LEU A 399 -12.49 25.06 6.67
C LEU A 399 -13.73 24.68 5.83
N HIS A 400 -14.76 24.12 6.45
CA HIS A 400 -15.95 23.61 5.74
C HIS A 400 -16.62 24.70 4.91
N ASN A 401 -16.69 24.52 3.58
CA ASN A 401 -17.24 25.46 2.60
C ASN A 401 -16.57 26.85 2.56
N LEU A 402 -15.38 26.99 3.13
CA LEU A 402 -14.60 28.24 3.12
C LEU A 402 -13.51 28.28 2.02
N VAL A 403 -13.32 27.20 1.28
CA VAL A 403 -12.50 27.15 0.08
C VAL A 403 -13.41 26.93 -1.11
N GLN A 404 -13.18 27.65 -2.20
CA GLN A 404 -13.98 27.60 -3.41
C GLN A 404 -13.11 27.33 -4.64
N ARG A 405 -13.43 26.28 -5.38
CA ARG A 405 -12.85 26.03 -6.70
C ARG A 405 -13.52 26.96 -7.72
N VAL A 406 -12.74 27.42 -8.68
CA VAL A 406 -13.20 28.35 -9.74
C VAL A 406 -12.79 27.85 -11.12
N PRO A 407 -13.36 28.42 -12.21
CA PRO A 407 -12.87 28.14 -13.55
C PRO A 407 -11.35 28.40 -13.70
N PRO A 408 -10.61 27.65 -14.54
CA PRO A 408 -11.09 26.61 -15.49
C PRO A 408 -11.21 25.21 -14.89
N VAL A 409 -10.87 24.99 -13.60
CA VAL A 409 -10.87 23.67 -12.97
C VAL A 409 -12.29 23.12 -12.79
N VAL A 410 -13.24 24.00 -12.54
CA VAL A 410 -14.68 23.69 -12.49
C VAL A 410 -15.47 24.69 -13.35
N PRO A 411 -16.58 24.27 -13.97
CA PRO A 411 -17.35 25.17 -14.85
C PRO A 411 -17.97 26.37 -14.11
N LYS A 412 -18.31 26.18 -12.83
CA LYS A 412 -18.91 27.19 -11.96
C LYS A 412 -18.24 27.14 -10.58
N PRO A 413 -18.09 28.29 -9.90
CA PRO A 413 -17.51 28.31 -8.56
C PRO A 413 -18.22 27.32 -7.63
N THR A 414 -17.45 26.41 -7.04
CA THR A 414 -17.96 25.31 -6.22
C THR A 414 -17.22 25.27 -4.88
N LYS A 415 -17.99 25.31 -3.77
CA LYS A 415 -17.44 25.24 -2.41
C LYS A 415 -16.92 23.82 -2.12
N GLU A 416 -15.74 23.74 -1.50
CA GLU A 416 -15.14 22.49 -1.04
C GLU A 416 -15.67 22.11 0.34
N PRO A 417 -16.37 20.97 0.47
CA PRO A 417 -16.81 20.50 1.78
C PRO A 417 -15.61 19.93 2.56
N ALA A 418 -15.56 20.23 3.86
CA ALA A 418 -14.61 19.64 4.79
C ALA A 418 -15.38 19.05 5.96
N VAL A 419 -15.67 17.76 5.91
CA VAL A 419 -16.39 17.02 6.96
C VAL A 419 -15.53 15.86 7.40
N PHE A 420 -15.19 15.79 8.68
CA PHE A 420 -14.44 14.68 9.26
C PHE A 420 -15.43 13.62 9.77
N GLY A 421 -15.50 12.51 9.03
CA GLY A 421 -16.34 11.36 9.41
C GLY A 421 -15.55 10.35 10.23
N VAL A 422 -16.10 9.95 11.38
CA VAL A 422 -15.48 8.94 12.26
C VAL A 422 -16.37 7.69 12.27
N ASN A 423 -16.24 6.89 11.22
CA ASN A 423 -16.96 5.62 11.05
C ASN A 423 -16.27 4.47 11.82
N TRP A 424 -16.08 4.65 13.12
CA TRP A 424 -15.26 3.77 13.95
C TRP A 424 -15.75 2.31 13.99
N VAL A 425 -17.05 2.05 13.80
CA VAL A 425 -17.60 0.68 13.74
C VAL A 425 -17.32 0.03 12.38
N SER A 426 -17.63 0.73 11.28
CA SER A 426 -17.51 0.20 9.92
C SER A 426 -16.11 0.34 9.32
N ALA A 427 -15.19 1.05 9.99
CA ALA A 427 -13.82 1.16 9.53
C ALA A 427 -13.16 -0.23 9.45
N THR A 428 -12.50 -0.52 8.32
CA THR A 428 -11.81 -1.80 8.10
C THR A 428 -10.80 -2.11 9.22
N GLY A 429 -10.08 -1.09 9.70
CA GLY A 429 -9.16 -1.24 10.84
C GLY A 429 -9.82 -1.75 12.12
N SER A 430 -11.10 -1.45 12.36
CA SER A 430 -11.84 -1.96 13.54
C SER A 430 -12.17 -3.45 13.39
N GLY A 431 -12.56 -3.88 12.19
CA GLY A 431 -12.71 -5.30 11.87
C GLY A 431 -11.40 -6.07 12.05
N ILE A 432 -10.28 -5.50 11.59
CA ILE A 432 -8.95 -6.10 11.76
C ILE A 432 -8.57 -6.20 13.24
N LEU A 433 -8.83 -5.16 14.04
CA LEU A 433 -8.59 -5.18 15.48
C LEU A 433 -9.39 -6.29 16.16
N LEU A 434 -10.67 -6.42 15.80
CA LEU A 434 -11.51 -7.50 16.31
C LEU A 434 -10.96 -8.88 15.93
N ALA A 435 -10.58 -9.06 14.67
CA ALA A 435 -9.94 -10.29 14.18
C ALA A 435 -8.65 -10.61 14.95
N ALA A 436 -7.82 -9.60 15.21
CA ALA A 436 -6.57 -9.76 15.94
C ALA A 436 -6.80 -10.18 17.41
N ILE A 437 -7.77 -9.55 18.09
CA ILE A 437 -8.11 -9.92 19.48
C ILE A 437 -8.64 -11.34 19.55
N ILE A 438 -9.60 -11.71 18.69
CA ILE A 438 -10.16 -13.08 18.63
C ILE A 438 -9.04 -14.08 18.33
N SER A 439 -8.21 -13.81 17.36
CA SER A 439 -7.08 -14.68 16.99
C SER A 439 -6.08 -14.82 18.15
N GLY A 440 -5.75 -13.72 18.84
CA GLY A 440 -4.88 -13.73 20.02
C GLY A 440 -5.39 -14.66 21.13
N LEU A 441 -6.70 -14.60 21.41
CA LEU A 441 -7.35 -15.47 22.40
C LEU A 441 -7.33 -16.95 21.96
N ILE A 442 -7.64 -17.24 20.69
CA ILE A 442 -7.60 -18.61 20.12
C ILE A 442 -6.17 -19.16 20.12
N MET A 443 -5.16 -18.31 19.93
CA MET A 443 -3.75 -18.68 20.02
C MET A 443 -3.28 -18.90 21.46
N GLY A 444 -4.13 -18.68 22.48
CA GLY A 444 -3.82 -18.92 23.90
C GLY A 444 -3.15 -17.73 24.61
N LEU A 445 -3.21 -16.54 24.04
CA LEU A 445 -2.68 -15.33 24.67
C LEU A 445 -3.67 -14.79 25.71
N SER A 446 -3.17 -14.42 26.89
CA SER A 446 -3.96 -13.70 27.88
C SER A 446 -4.26 -12.26 27.44
N ILE A 447 -5.38 -11.68 27.88
CA ILE A 447 -5.78 -10.31 27.57
C ILE A 447 -4.67 -9.29 27.90
N PRO A 448 -4.00 -9.33 29.08
CA PRO A 448 -2.89 -8.41 29.36
C PRO A 448 -1.73 -8.54 28.36
N LYS A 449 -1.42 -9.77 27.90
CA LYS A 449 -0.36 -10.00 26.91
C LYS A 449 -0.74 -9.44 25.55
N ILE A 450 -2.02 -9.58 25.13
CA ILE A 450 -2.54 -8.99 23.89
C ILE A 450 -2.37 -7.46 23.93
N PHE A 451 -2.76 -6.79 25.02
CA PHE A 451 -2.58 -5.35 25.19
C PHE A 451 -1.10 -4.94 25.22
N ALA A 452 -0.23 -5.74 25.84
CA ALA A 452 1.21 -5.49 25.84
C ALA A 452 1.80 -5.55 24.42
N VAL A 453 1.39 -6.54 23.61
CA VAL A 453 1.79 -6.62 22.18
C VAL A 453 1.26 -5.41 21.43
N TYR A 454 0.01 -4.98 21.67
CA TYR A 454 -0.57 -3.79 21.04
C TYR A 454 0.24 -2.52 21.35
N GLY A 455 0.60 -2.31 22.61
CA GLY A 455 1.43 -1.17 23.03
C GLY A 455 2.82 -1.18 22.35
N ARG A 456 3.47 -2.36 22.26
CA ARG A 456 4.74 -2.51 21.52
C ARG A 456 4.55 -2.23 20.03
N THR A 457 3.43 -2.64 19.45
CA THR A 457 3.11 -2.38 18.04
C THR A 457 2.97 -0.88 17.78
N ILE A 458 2.25 -0.14 18.61
CA ILE A 458 2.14 1.34 18.50
C ILE A 458 3.53 1.97 18.47
N MET A 459 4.41 1.58 19.40
CA MET A 459 5.78 2.10 19.44
C MET A 459 6.60 1.72 18.20
N LYS A 460 6.37 0.53 17.64
CA LYS A 460 7.04 0.05 16.42
C LYS A 460 6.62 0.86 15.20
N VAL A 461 5.32 1.16 15.05
CA VAL A 461 4.78 1.83 13.86
C VAL A 461 4.66 3.36 13.98
N ARG A 462 5.03 3.98 15.10
CA ARG A 462 4.82 5.41 15.37
C ARG A 462 5.35 6.34 14.28
N PHE A 463 6.52 6.04 13.72
CA PHE A 463 7.08 6.85 12.63
C PHE A 463 6.37 6.63 11.30
N SER A 464 5.85 5.42 11.05
CA SER A 464 5.00 5.15 9.89
C SER A 464 3.68 5.91 10.00
N LEU A 465 3.05 5.94 11.18
CA LEU A 465 1.83 6.72 11.43
C LEU A 465 2.08 8.22 11.24
N LEU A 466 3.22 8.74 11.74
CA LEU A 466 3.61 10.14 11.52
C LEU A 466 3.80 10.46 10.04
N THR A 467 4.47 9.56 9.31
CA THR A 467 4.66 9.69 7.85
C THR A 467 3.30 9.75 7.13
N ILE A 468 2.40 8.80 7.43
CA ILE A 468 1.06 8.74 6.83
C ILE A 468 0.27 10.02 7.14
N ALA A 469 0.29 10.49 8.38
CA ALA A 469 -0.38 11.74 8.77
C ALA A 469 0.16 12.95 8.02
N ALA A 470 1.49 13.10 7.91
CA ALA A 470 2.13 14.20 7.19
C ALA A 470 1.86 14.13 5.67
N MET A 471 1.90 12.93 5.08
CA MET A 471 1.61 12.72 3.65
C MET A 471 0.16 13.09 3.31
N MET A 472 -0.80 12.64 4.13
CA MET A 472 -2.20 13.02 3.96
C MET A 472 -2.41 14.52 4.15
N ALA A 473 -1.70 15.15 5.09
CA ALA A 473 -1.73 16.60 5.26
C ALA A 473 -1.21 17.31 4.00
N ILE A 474 -0.14 16.82 3.34
CA ILE A 474 0.33 17.35 2.04
C ILE A 474 -0.76 17.21 0.97
N GLY A 475 -1.35 16.02 0.80
CA GLY A 475 -2.36 15.77 -0.22
C GLY A 475 -3.61 16.64 -0.05
N PHE A 476 -4.06 16.85 1.20
CA PHE A 476 -5.14 17.78 1.47
C PHE A 476 -4.72 19.24 1.26
N MET A 477 -3.49 19.60 1.64
CA MET A 477 -2.97 20.95 1.40
C MET A 477 -2.89 21.26 -0.09
N THR A 478 -2.33 20.37 -0.92
CA THR A 478 -2.25 20.58 -2.37
C THR A 478 -3.63 20.70 -3.00
N ARG A 479 -4.61 19.91 -2.53
CA ARG A 479 -5.99 19.96 -2.99
C ARG A 479 -6.69 21.28 -2.62
N TYR A 480 -6.65 21.67 -1.34
CA TYR A 480 -7.38 22.84 -0.85
C TYR A 480 -6.70 24.17 -1.24
N ALA A 481 -5.39 24.20 -1.41
CA ALA A 481 -4.68 25.38 -1.87
C ALA A 481 -4.66 25.53 -3.41
N GLY A 482 -5.07 24.49 -4.17
CA GLY A 482 -5.11 24.53 -5.63
C GLY A 482 -3.78 24.20 -6.32
N LEU A 483 -2.78 23.69 -5.58
CA LEU A 483 -1.48 23.31 -6.14
C LEU A 483 -1.62 22.14 -7.12
N ASP A 484 -2.41 21.12 -6.75
CA ASP A 484 -2.70 19.97 -7.61
C ASP A 484 -3.44 20.36 -8.89
N ALA A 485 -4.37 21.32 -8.79
CA ALA A 485 -5.06 21.88 -9.93
C ALA A 485 -4.12 22.64 -10.87
N THR A 486 -3.20 23.45 -10.33
CA THR A 486 -2.18 24.15 -11.12
C THR A 486 -1.28 23.19 -11.87
N MET A 487 -0.77 22.15 -11.19
CA MET A 487 0.00 21.08 -11.83
C MET A 487 -0.83 20.31 -12.86
N GLY A 488 -2.10 19.98 -12.54
CA GLY A 488 -3.01 19.27 -13.42
C GLY A 488 -3.27 20.03 -14.73
N LEU A 489 -3.47 21.34 -14.66
CA LEU A 489 -3.63 22.19 -15.85
C LEU A 489 -2.36 22.21 -16.74
N ALA A 490 -1.16 22.12 -16.12
CA ALA A 490 0.09 22.00 -16.86
C ALA A 490 0.23 20.63 -17.54
N PHE A 491 -0.08 19.55 -16.83
CA PHE A 491 -0.07 18.19 -17.41
C PHE A 491 -1.13 18.01 -18.51
N ALA A 492 -2.26 18.71 -18.43
CA ALA A 492 -3.26 18.68 -19.48
C ALA A 492 -2.70 19.15 -20.86
N ARG A 493 -1.60 19.91 -20.86
CA ARG A 493 -0.90 20.33 -22.10
C ARG A 493 -0.20 19.19 -22.82
N THR A 494 0.02 18.02 -22.18
CA THR A 494 0.52 16.81 -22.84
C THR A 494 -0.54 16.19 -23.75
N GLY A 495 -1.80 16.61 -23.63
CA GLY A 495 -2.90 16.26 -24.51
C GLY A 495 -3.15 14.75 -24.61
N HIS A 496 -3.14 14.25 -25.85
CA HIS A 496 -3.45 12.86 -26.16
C HIS A 496 -2.53 11.82 -25.49
N PHE A 497 -1.29 12.18 -25.18
CA PHE A 497 -0.33 11.26 -24.53
C PHE A 497 -0.46 11.22 -23.00
N TYR A 498 -1.38 11.98 -22.42
CA TYR A 498 -1.53 12.02 -20.97
C TYR A 498 -1.78 10.64 -20.30
N PRO A 499 -2.56 9.70 -20.87
CA PRO A 499 -2.75 8.39 -20.24
C PRO A 499 -1.44 7.64 -19.98
N PHE A 500 -0.51 7.74 -20.90
CA PHE A 500 0.82 7.14 -20.76
C PHE A 500 1.66 7.86 -19.71
N PHE A 501 1.82 9.19 -19.82
CA PHE A 501 2.66 9.96 -18.89
C PHE A 501 2.06 10.05 -17.49
N GLY A 502 0.73 10.13 -17.36
CA GLY A 502 0.05 10.09 -16.06
C GLY A 502 0.29 8.78 -15.31
N THR A 503 0.33 7.66 -16.04
CA THR A 503 0.68 6.35 -15.46
C THR A 503 2.12 6.32 -14.94
N LEU A 504 3.07 6.89 -15.70
CA LEU A 504 4.48 6.99 -15.29
C LEU A 504 4.67 7.95 -14.10
N LEU A 505 3.79 8.94 -13.92
CA LEU A 505 3.81 9.79 -12.74
C LEU A 505 3.50 8.98 -11.48
N GLY A 506 2.55 8.04 -11.53
CA GLY A 506 2.29 7.10 -10.45
C GLY A 506 3.50 6.21 -10.13
N TRP A 507 4.15 5.66 -11.17
CA TRP A 507 5.40 4.92 -11.05
C TRP A 507 6.49 5.72 -10.33
N LEU A 508 6.73 6.95 -10.75
CA LEU A 508 7.72 7.84 -10.13
C LEU A 508 7.38 8.12 -8.67
N GLY A 509 6.10 8.35 -8.38
CA GLY A 509 5.62 8.60 -7.01
C GLY A 509 5.96 7.47 -6.06
N VAL A 510 5.74 6.22 -6.45
CA VAL A 510 6.08 5.05 -5.62
C VAL A 510 7.57 4.80 -5.57
N ALA A 511 8.28 4.90 -6.69
CA ALA A 511 9.73 4.73 -6.75
C ALA A 511 10.46 5.65 -5.75
N LEU A 512 9.96 6.86 -5.54
CA LEU A 512 10.57 7.85 -4.66
C LEU A 512 10.05 7.79 -3.21
N THR A 513 8.74 7.53 -3.02
CA THR A 513 8.15 7.48 -1.66
C THR A 513 8.20 6.12 -0.99
N GLY A 514 8.37 5.05 -1.77
CA GLY A 514 8.29 3.68 -1.31
C GLY A 514 6.87 3.20 -0.97
N SER A 515 5.83 3.96 -1.37
CA SER A 515 4.44 3.67 -0.95
C SER A 515 3.43 4.06 -2.02
N ASP A 516 2.66 3.08 -2.51
CA ASP A 516 1.56 3.35 -3.44
C ASP A 516 0.46 4.20 -2.78
N THR A 517 0.21 4.01 -1.47
CA THR A 517 -0.66 4.89 -0.68
C THR A 517 -0.20 6.35 -0.76
N SER A 518 1.09 6.61 -0.58
CA SER A 518 1.65 7.96 -0.62
C SER A 518 1.58 8.56 -2.02
N SER A 519 1.92 7.80 -3.06
CA SER A 519 1.79 8.23 -4.46
C SER A 519 0.35 8.60 -4.81
N ASN A 520 -0.61 7.76 -4.39
CA ASN A 520 -2.04 7.99 -4.61
C ASN A 520 -2.56 9.26 -3.91
N VAL A 521 -2.05 9.55 -2.71
CA VAL A 521 -2.38 10.79 -1.99
C VAL A 521 -1.80 12.01 -2.69
N LEU A 522 -0.57 11.93 -3.19
CA LEU A 522 0.11 13.05 -3.84
C LEU A 522 -0.49 13.38 -5.20
N PHE A 523 -0.78 12.37 -6.01
CA PHE A 523 -1.12 12.55 -7.42
C PHE A 523 -2.56 12.22 -7.78
N GLY A 524 -3.32 11.55 -6.91
CA GLY A 524 -4.70 11.11 -7.22
C GLY A 524 -5.63 12.26 -7.62
N SER A 525 -5.61 13.38 -6.89
CA SER A 525 -6.40 14.56 -7.21
C SER A 525 -5.91 15.24 -8.50
N LEU A 526 -4.60 15.34 -8.72
CA LEU A 526 -4.00 15.81 -9.97
C LEU A 526 -4.45 14.95 -11.16
N GLN A 527 -4.36 13.63 -11.07
CA GLN A 527 -4.81 12.71 -12.12
C GLN A 527 -6.28 12.94 -12.50
N LYS A 528 -7.15 13.07 -11.48
CA LYS A 528 -8.57 13.37 -11.67
C LYS A 528 -8.80 14.67 -12.43
N ILE A 529 -8.16 15.77 -11.98
CA ILE A 529 -8.32 17.10 -12.55
C ILE A 529 -7.80 17.12 -14.00
N THR A 530 -6.61 16.58 -14.23
CA THR A 530 -6.03 16.53 -15.58
C THR A 530 -6.91 15.74 -16.54
N ALA A 531 -7.41 14.57 -16.11
CA ALA A 531 -8.30 13.74 -16.92
C ALA A 531 -9.55 14.52 -17.34
N GLN A 532 -10.16 15.29 -16.43
CA GLN A 532 -11.31 16.14 -16.73
C GLN A 532 -10.98 17.22 -17.77
N GLN A 533 -9.78 17.81 -17.71
CA GLN A 533 -9.33 18.85 -18.65
C GLN A 533 -9.05 18.31 -20.06
N VAL A 534 -8.62 17.05 -20.17
CA VAL A 534 -8.33 16.41 -21.48
C VAL A 534 -9.46 15.47 -21.94
N ASN A 535 -10.65 15.56 -21.34
CA ASN A 535 -11.83 14.74 -21.66
C ASN A 535 -11.59 13.23 -21.59
N LEU A 536 -10.83 12.78 -20.62
CA LEU A 536 -10.61 11.38 -20.28
C LEU A 536 -11.45 10.94 -19.08
N SER A 537 -11.62 9.62 -18.89
CA SER A 537 -12.24 9.09 -17.69
C SER A 537 -11.37 9.39 -16.46
N PRO A 538 -11.86 10.17 -15.48
CA PRO A 538 -11.08 10.48 -14.30
C PRO A 538 -10.87 9.26 -13.38
N SER A 539 -11.79 8.28 -13.39
CA SER A 539 -11.64 7.01 -12.68
C SER A 539 -10.49 6.17 -13.26
N LEU A 540 -10.38 6.14 -14.60
CA LEU A 540 -9.25 5.49 -15.29
C LEU A 540 -7.92 6.11 -14.88
N MET A 541 -7.79 7.43 -14.95
CA MET A 541 -6.52 8.09 -14.68
C MET A 541 -6.12 8.06 -13.20
N ALA A 542 -7.08 8.21 -12.29
CA ALA A 542 -6.82 8.04 -10.87
C ALA A 542 -6.33 6.62 -10.54
N SER A 543 -6.97 5.59 -11.11
CA SER A 543 -6.56 4.19 -10.94
C SER A 543 -5.25 3.86 -11.66
N ALA A 544 -4.97 4.53 -12.81
CA ALA A 544 -3.69 4.41 -13.51
C ALA A 544 -2.51 4.91 -12.68
N ASN A 545 -2.73 5.87 -11.78
CA ASN A 545 -1.70 6.29 -10.81
C ASN A 545 -1.26 5.12 -9.93
N SER A 546 -2.20 4.39 -9.34
CA SER A 546 -1.90 3.20 -8.52
C SER A 546 -1.32 2.08 -9.38
N ALA A 547 -1.91 1.79 -10.54
CA ALA A 547 -1.45 0.71 -11.42
C ALA A 547 -0.03 0.96 -11.99
N GLY A 548 0.32 2.19 -12.32
CA GLY A 548 1.70 2.57 -12.66
C GLY A 548 2.60 2.52 -11.43
N GLY A 549 2.08 2.98 -10.30
CA GLY A 549 2.75 3.02 -9.00
C GLY A 549 3.31 1.68 -8.57
N VAL A 550 2.54 0.60 -8.70
CA VAL A 550 2.97 -0.72 -8.25
C VAL A 550 4.26 -1.20 -8.93
N MET A 551 4.52 -0.76 -10.18
CA MET A 551 5.76 -1.09 -10.89
C MET A 551 6.98 -0.32 -10.33
N GLY A 552 6.74 0.82 -9.67
CA GLY A 552 7.77 1.58 -8.95
C GLY A 552 8.21 0.93 -7.63
N LYS A 553 7.38 0.03 -7.08
CA LYS A 553 7.63 -0.60 -5.78
C LYS A 553 8.92 -1.42 -5.74
N MET A 554 9.34 -2.02 -6.85
CA MET A 554 10.57 -2.82 -6.88
C MET A 554 11.86 -1.98 -6.81
N ILE A 555 11.82 -0.68 -7.08
CA ILE A 555 13.01 0.19 -7.09
C ILE A 555 13.03 1.21 -5.96
N ASP A 556 12.03 1.19 -5.07
CA ASP A 556 12.02 2.10 -3.93
C ASP A 556 13.11 1.75 -2.91
N ALA A 557 13.73 2.78 -2.36
CA ALA A 557 14.85 2.62 -1.42
C ALA A 557 14.45 1.82 -0.16
N GLN A 558 13.21 1.97 0.33
CA GLN A 558 12.74 1.26 1.52
C GLN A 558 12.65 -0.24 1.27
N SER A 559 12.04 -0.66 0.16
CA SER A 559 11.90 -2.09 -0.19
C SER A 559 13.25 -2.73 -0.47
N ILE A 560 14.17 -2.00 -1.12
CA ILE A 560 15.54 -2.47 -1.38
C ILE A 560 16.30 -2.70 -0.06
N VAL A 561 16.23 -1.76 0.90
CA VAL A 561 16.85 -1.91 2.22
C VAL A 561 16.22 -3.06 3.00
N VAL A 562 14.91 -3.24 2.91
CA VAL A 562 14.22 -4.39 3.53
C VAL A 562 14.71 -5.71 2.92
N ALA A 563 14.85 -5.77 1.59
CA ALA A 563 15.35 -6.95 0.88
C ALA A 563 16.81 -7.26 1.26
N SER A 564 17.71 -6.26 1.26
CA SER A 564 19.12 -6.43 1.65
C SER A 564 19.25 -6.89 3.10
N THR A 565 18.41 -6.36 4.00
CA THR A 565 18.37 -6.76 5.41
C THR A 565 17.89 -8.21 5.57
N ALA A 566 16.83 -8.59 4.87
CA ALA A 566 16.25 -9.94 4.95
C ALA A 566 17.20 -11.03 4.42
N THR A 567 18.06 -10.66 3.47
CA THR A 567 19.07 -11.56 2.87
C THR A 567 20.45 -11.48 3.53
N ASN A 568 20.60 -10.68 4.60
CA ASN A 568 21.88 -10.37 5.25
C ASN A 568 22.95 -9.82 4.26
N TRP A 569 22.53 -9.13 3.22
CA TRP A 569 23.39 -8.63 2.15
C TRP A 569 23.52 -7.10 2.20
N TYR A 570 23.92 -6.60 3.36
CA TYR A 570 24.07 -5.19 3.68
C TYR A 570 25.14 -4.51 2.81
N GLY A 571 24.88 -3.26 2.39
CA GLY A 571 25.80 -2.47 1.59
C GLY A 571 25.76 -2.76 0.10
N HIS A 572 24.90 -3.67 -0.35
CA HIS A 572 24.70 -4.05 -1.75
C HIS A 572 23.37 -3.57 -2.33
N GLU A 573 22.75 -2.57 -1.70
CA GLU A 573 21.48 -1.99 -2.14
C GLU A 573 21.57 -1.47 -3.58
N GLY A 574 22.74 -0.95 -3.99
CA GLY A 574 22.99 -0.50 -5.34
C GLY A 574 22.97 -1.62 -6.39
N ASP A 575 23.43 -2.82 -6.02
CA ASP A 575 23.41 -3.98 -6.92
C ASP A 575 21.99 -4.52 -7.09
N ILE A 576 21.19 -4.53 -6.00
CA ILE A 576 19.77 -4.88 -6.04
C ILE A 576 19.03 -3.90 -6.94
N LEU A 577 19.26 -2.58 -6.76
CA LEU A 577 18.64 -1.53 -7.58
C LEU A 577 18.95 -1.74 -9.06
N ARG A 578 20.22 -1.96 -9.42
CA ARG A 578 20.63 -2.20 -10.83
C ARG A 578 19.95 -3.43 -11.42
N TYR A 579 19.78 -4.48 -10.62
CA TYR A 579 19.13 -5.71 -11.07
C TYR A 579 17.65 -5.49 -11.41
N VAL A 580 16.90 -4.75 -10.57
CA VAL A 580 15.45 -4.57 -10.74
C VAL A 580 15.05 -3.34 -11.58
N PHE A 581 15.96 -2.39 -11.81
CA PHE A 581 15.68 -1.09 -12.42
C PHE A 581 15.02 -1.18 -13.80
N TRP A 582 15.62 -1.96 -14.71
CA TRP A 582 15.10 -2.09 -16.07
C TRP A 582 13.80 -2.91 -16.12
N HIS A 583 13.61 -3.85 -15.20
CA HIS A 583 12.35 -4.58 -15.06
C HIS A 583 11.22 -3.62 -14.64
N SER A 584 11.48 -2.71 -13.70
CA SER A 584 10.54 -1.71 -13.24
C SER A 584 10.10 -0.77 -14.37
N ILE A 585 11.05 -0.20 -15.10
CA ILE A 585 10.76 0.69 -16.24
C ILE A 585 9.99 -0.04 -17.34
N ALA A 586 10.41 -1.24 -17.73
CA ALA A 586 9.74 -1.99 -18.78
C ALA A 586 8.28 -2.31 -18.44
N LEU A 587 8.02 -2.75 -17.21
CA LEU A 587 6.66 -3.03 -16.74
C LEU A 587 5.82 -1.74 -16.61
N ALA A 588 6.40 -0.63 -16.13
CA ALA A 588 5.71 0.66 -16.07
C ALA A 588 5.31 1.18 -17.46
N ILE A 589 6.20 1.03 -18.46
CA ILE A 589 5.89 1.37 -19.85
C ILE A 589 4.73 0.51 -20.37
N LEU A 590 4.74 -0.80 -20.11
CA LEU A 590 3.67 -1.70 -20.55
C LEU A 590 2.32 -1.31 -19.92
N VAL A 591 2.29 -0.97 -18.61
CA VAL A 591 1.08 -0.45 -17.96
C VAL A 591 0.64 0.86 -18.60
N GLY A 592 1.56 1.78 -18.86
CA GLY A 592 1.27 3.06 -19.52
C GLY A 592 0.68 2.88 -20.92
N ILE A 593 1.22 1.94 -21.72
CA ILE A 593 0.67 1.59 -23.04
C ILE A 593 -0.75 1.00 -22.88
N PHE A 594 -0.94 0.10 -21.91
CA PHE A 594 -2.26 -0.51 -21.70
C PHE A 594 -3.31 0.52 -21.27
N VAL A 595 -2.97 1.44 -20.37
CA VAL A 595 -3.85 2.56 -19.98
C VAL A 595 -4.15 3.47 -21.19
N PHE A 596 -3.16 3.72 -22.05
CA PHE A 596 -3.37 4.46 -23.30
C PHE A 596 -4.37 3.74 -24.22
N LEU A 597 -4.25 2.41 -24.38
CA LEU A 597 -5.20 1.61 -25.14
C LEU A 597 -6.60 1.66 -24.53
N MET A 598 -6.72 1.58 -23.20
CA MET A 598 -8.01 1.71 -22.50
C MET A 598 -8.65 3.09 -22.67
N ALA A 599 -7.83 4.13 -22.83
CA ALA A 599 -8.34 5.48 -23.05
C ALA A 599 -8.91 5.68 -24.45
N TYR A 600 -8.37 5.03 -25.51
CA TYR A 600 -8.64 5.41 -26.89
C TYR A 600 -8.97 4.28 -27.85
N VAL A 601 -8.64 3.02 -27.54
CA VAL A 601 -8.68 1.94 -28.53
C VAL A 601 -9.72 0.88 -28.16
N ALA A 602 -10.70 0.65 -29.03
CA ALA A 602 -11.59 -0.50 -28.87
C ALA A 602 -10.83 -1.83 -29.16
N PRO A 603 -11.07 -2.95 -28.43
CA PRO A 603 -12.13 -3.10 -27.42
C PRO A 603 -11.72 -2.66 -25.99
N PHE A 604 -10.49 -2.17 -25.78
CA PHE A 604 -9.97 -1.86 -24.42
C PHE A 604 -10.77 -0.77 -23.70
N THR A 605 -11.37 0.17 -24.47
CA THR A 605 -12.25 1.21 -23.90
C THR A 605 -13.45 0.64 -23.12
N SER A 606 -13.93 -0.55 -23.46
CA SER A 606 -15.03 -1.21 -22.75
C SER A 606 -14.64 -1.69 -21.33
N LEU A 607 -13.35 -1.75 -21.03
CA LEU A 607 -12.86 -2.08 -19.69
C LEU A 607 -12.98 -0.92 -18.71
N VAL A 608 -13.19 0.31 -19.17
CA VAL A 608 -13.28 1.50 -18.31
C VAL A 608 -14.58 1.47 -17.51
N VAL A 609 -14.45 1.66 -16.19
CA VAL A 609 -15.59 1.75 -15.27
C VAL A 609 -16.05 3.22 -15.19
N HIS A 610 -17.35 3.45 -15.38
CA HIS A 610 -17.96 4.78 -15.38
C HIS A 610 -18.74 5.05 -14.10
#